data_3d5f7c2972e997c4ed8ea7e92321cd9a
#
_entry.id   3d5f7c2972e997c4ed8ea7e92321cd9a
#
_cell.length_a   1.000
_cell.length_b   1.000
_cell.length_c   1.000
_cell.angle_alpha   90.00
_cell.angle_beta   90.00
_cell.angle_gamma   90.00
#
_symmetry.space_group_name_H-M   'P 1'
#
loop_
_entity.id
_entity.type
_entity.pdbx_description
1 polymer ?
#
loop_
_entity_poly.entity_id
_entity_poly.type
_entity_poly.pdbx_seq_one_letter_code
_entity_poly.pdbx_strand_id
1 'polypeptide(L)'
;MVLGVLFLCSYVIGNNSFPKPLSQDEEQEVLSRYAEGDIEAKNILVERNLRLVAHIVKKYNNHSKDLDDLISVGTIGLIKAITTYKPGKGTKLATYAARCIDNSILIQR
;
A
#
# COMPACT_ATOMS: atom_id res chain seq x y z
N MET A 1 -12.47 5.30 2.18
CA MET A 1 -12.68 5.82 0.86
C MET A 1 -11.37 5.99 0.12
N VAL A 2 -11.36 5.55 -1.12
CA VAL A 2 -10.13 5.52 -1.89
C VAL A 2 -9.57 6.92 -2.10
N LEU A 3 -10.44 7.88 -2.38
CA LEU A 3 -10.00 9.25 -2.68
C LEU A 3 -9.29 9.89 -1.48
N GLY A 4 -9.83 9.71 -0.29
CA GLY A 4 -9.22 10.25 0.91
C GLY A 4 -7.88 9.62 1.20
N VAL A 5 -7.76 8.32 0.96
CA VAL A 5 -6.51 7.59 1.16
C VAL A 5 -5.46 8.08 0.17
N LEU A 6 -5.84 8.28 -1.08
CA LEU A 6 -4.90 8.78 -2.09
C LEU A 6 -4.39 10.17 -1.74
N PHE A 7 -5.27 11.04 -1.26
CA PHE A 7 -4.88 12.38 -0.86
C PHE A 7 -3.89 12.32 0.31
N LEU A 8 -4.20 11.49 1.29
CA LEU A 8 -3.33 11.32 2.44
C LEU A 8 -1.96 10.73 2.05
N CYS A 9 -1.96 9.78 1.14
CA CYS A 9 -0.73 9.19 0.64
C CYS A 9 0.17 10.24 0.00
N SER A 10 -0.41 11.07 -0.86
CA SER A 10 0.34 12.11 -1.54
C SER A 10 0.96 13.07 -0.54
N TYR A 11 0.20 13.47 0.46
CA TYR A 11 0.67 14.37 1.50
C TYR A 11 1.81 13.75 2.31
N VAL A 12 1.62 12.53 2.76
CA VAL A 12 2.61 11.85 3.59
C VAL A 12 3.91 11.62 2.83
N ILE A 13 3.80 11.17 1.59
CA ILE A 13 4.98 10.90 0.78
C ILE A 13 5.72 12.19 0.46
N GLY A 14 4.99 13.26 0.16
CA GLY A 14 5.58 14.55 -0.14
C GLY A 14 6.33 15.16 1.03
N ASN A 15 5.91 14.87 2.24
CA ASN A 15 6.54 15.40 3.46
C ASN A 15 7.52 14.43 4.10
N ASN A 16 7.72 13.27 3.52
CA ASN A 16 8.60 12.24 4.09
C ASN A 16 8.16 11.84 5.50
N SER A 17 6.87 11.90 5.77
CA SER A 17 6.34 11.65 7.10
C SER A 17 5.49 10.39 7.09
N PHE A 18 6.15 9.24 7.16
CA PHE A 18 5.47 7.95 7.09
C PHE A 18 5.12 7.44 8.48
N PRO A 19 3.91 6.89 8.66
CA PRO A 19 3.61 6.18 9.89
C PRO A 19 4.55 4.98 10.04
N LYS A 20 4.80 4.64 11.29
CA LYS A 20 5.66 3.51 11.58
C LYS A 20 5.01 2.21 11.08
N PRO A 21 5.78 1.32 10.44
CA PRO A 21 5.22 0.04 10.02
C PRO A 21 4.73 -0.78 11.19
N LEU A 22 3.72 -1.59 10.96
CA LEU A 22 3.21 -2.49 11.99
C LEU A 22 4.23 -3.59 12.28
N SER A 23 4.32 -3.98 13.55
CA SER A 23 5.08 -5.18 13.91
C SER A 23 4.32 -6.39 13.39
N GLN A 24 4.98 -7.55 13.39
CA GLN A 24 4.35 -8.77 12.92
C GLN A 24 3.09 -9.12 13.70
N ASP A 25 3.15 -8.96 15.02
CA ASP A 25 2.00 -9.24 15.87
C ASP A 25 0.86 -8.27 15.63
N GLU A 26 1.18 -6.99 15.50
CA GLU A 26 0.18 -5.96 15.22
C GLU A 26 -0.48 -6.21 13.87
N GLU A 27 0.33 -6.58 12.88
CA GLU A 27 -0.20 -6.84 11.55
C GLU A 27 -1.18 -8.00 11.56
N GLN A 28 -0.87 -9.07 12.28
CA GLN A 28 -1.77 -10.21 12.37
C GLN A 28 -3.08 -9.85 13.05
N GLU A 29 -3.00 -9.05 14.10
CA GLU A 29 -4.20 -8.59 14.79
C GLU A 29 -5.07 -7.75 13.85
N VAL A 30 -4.46 -6.82 13.13
CA VAL A 30 -5.21 -5.96 12.21
C VAL A 30 -5.80 -6.77 11.07
N LEU A 31 -5.06 -7.76 10.56
CA LEU A 31 -5.58 -8.65 9.52
C LEU A 31 -6.78 -9.44 10.00
N SER A 32 -6.76 -9.91 11.25
CA SER A 32 -7.89 -10.60 11.82
C SER A 32 -9.12 -9.71 11.92
N ARG A 33 -8.92 -8.47 12.35
CA ARG A 33 -10.02 -7.50 12.42
C ARG A 33 -10.60 -7.22 11.05
N TYR A 34 -9.73 -7.11 10.05
CA TYR A 34 -10.19 -6.87 8.69
C TYR A 34 -11.01 -8.06 8.16
N ALA A 35 -10.57 -9.27 8.49
CA ALA A 35 -11.30 -10.48 8.09
C ALA A 35 -12.69 -10.53 8.71
N GLU A 36 -12.88 -9.87 9.85
CA GLU A 36 -14.18 -9.79 10.52
C GLU A 36 -15.04 -8.63 10.00
N GLY A 37 -14.55 -7.88 9.03
CA GLY A 37 -15.31 -6.80 8.43
C GLY A 37 -15.00 -5.41 8.95
N ASP A 38 -13.92 -5.26 9.72
CA ASP A 38 -13.53 -3.96 10.27
C ASP A 38 -12.88 -3.11 9.17
N ILE A 39 -13.60 -2.11 8.71
CA ILE A 39 -13.12 -1.23 7.63
C ILE A 39 -11.92 -0.41 8.10
N GLU A 40 -11.89 -0.02 9.36
CA GLU A 40 -10.75 0.73 9.89
C GLU A 40 -9.47 -0.07 9.81
N ALA A 41 -9.58 -1.39 10.00
CA ALA A 41 -8.41 -2.27 9.90
C ALA A 41 -7.82 -2.20 8.49
N LYS A 42 -8.67 -2.15 7.47
CA LYS A 42 -8.20 -1.99 6.09
C LYS A 42 -7.42 -0.69 5.93
N ASN A 43 -7.95 0.39 6.47
CA ASN A 43 -7.29 1.70 6.39
C ASN A 43 -5.95 1.68 7.09
N ILE A 44 -5.87 1.02 8.24
CA ILE A 44 -4.61 0.89 8.97
C ILE A 44 -3.58 0.13 8.12
N LEU A 45 -4.00 -0.96 7.50
CA LEU A 45 -3.09 -1.74 6.66
C LEU A 45 -2.56 -0.90 5.49
N VAL A 46 -3.41 -0.11 4.86
CA VAL A 46 -2.98 0.76 3.77
C VAL A 46 -2.01 1.81 4.30
N GLU A 47 -2.40 2.50 5.35
CA GLU A 47 -1.61 3.61 5.90
C GLU A 47 -0.23 3.15 6.34
N ARG A 48 -0.16 2.00 7.03
CA ARG A 48 1.12 1.52 7.56
C ARG A 48 2.01 0.89 6.50
N ASN A 49 1.52 0.74 5.27
CA ASN A 49 2.31 0.23 4.16
C ASN A 49 2.60 1.30 3.10
N LEU A 50 2.33 2.57 3.39
CA LEU A 50 2.59 3.65 2.43
C LEU A 50 4.08 3.80 2.12
N ARG A 51 4.94 3.52 3.09
CA ARG A 51 6.38 3.57 2.85
C ARG A 51 6.78 2.61 1.73
N LEU A 52 6.13 1.47 1.68
CA LEU A 52 6.40 0.49 0.63
C LEU A 52 6.05 1.05 -0.75
N VAL A 53 4.91 1.73 -0.85
CA VAL A 53 4.51 2.38 -2.10
C VAL A 53 5.56 3.39 -2.53
N ALA A 54 5.99 4.25 -1.61
CA ALA A 54 6.99 5.27 -1.92
C ALA A 54 8.29 4.65 -2.37
N HIS A 55 8.71 3.59 -1.72
CA HIS A 55 9.96 2.91 -2.05
C HIS A 55 9.92 2.33 -3.46
N ILE A 56 8.82 1.70 -3.82
CA ILE A 56 8.68 1.09 -5.13
C ILE A 56 8.53 2.15 -6.22
N VAL A 57 7.75 3.19 -5.95
CA VAL A 57 7.53 4.27 -6.90
C VAL A 57 8.85 4.94 -7.30
N LYS A 58 9.79 5.04 -6.36
CA LYS A 58 11.10 5.64 -6.67
C LYS A 58 11.84 4.90 -7.76
N LYS A 59 11.64 3.59 -7.88
CA LYS A 59 12.29 2.80 -8.93
C LYS A 59 11.77 3.17 -10.32
N TYR A 60 10.56 3.66 -10.39
CA TYR A 60 9.89 3.98 -11.65
C TYR A 60 9.82 5.47 -11.90
N ASN A 61 10.34 6.28 -10.99
CA ASN A 61 10.32 7.73 -11.13
C ASN A 61 11.42 8.16 -12.10
N ASN A 62 11.22 7.85 -13.36
CA ASN A 62 12.08 8.37 -14.40
C ASN A 62 11.35 9.52 -15.09
N HIS A 63 11.94 10.07 -16.07
CA HIS A 63 11.62 11.39 -16.60
C HIS A 63 10.29 11.52 -17.31
N SER A 64 9.57 10.45 -17.54
CA SER A 64 8.38 10.50 -18.38
C SER A 64 7.08 10.38 -17.62
N LYS A 65 7.12 10.11 -16.32
CA LYS A 65 5.92 9.92 -15.52
C LYS A 65 5.86 10.92 -14.38
N ASP A 66 4.65 11.42 -14.14
CA ASP A 66 4.39 12.27 -13.00
C ASP A 66 4.43 11.43 -11.72
N LEU A 67 5.14 11.93 -10.71
CA LEU A 67 5.26 11.23 -9.43
C LEU A 67 3.89 11.00 -8.79
N ASP A 68 2.99 11.99 -8.88
CA ASP A 68 1.65 11.87 -8.31
C ASP A 68 0.88 10.73 -8.97
N ASP A 69 1.01 10.57 -10.28
CA ASP A 69 0.37 9.47 -10.99
C ASP A 69 0.91 8.13 -10.52
N LEU A 70 2.21 8.03 -10.35
CA LEU A 70 2.84 6.79 -9.90
C LEU A 70 2.38 6.44 -8.48
N ILE A 71 2.29 7.43 -7.61
CA ILE A 71 1.82 7.22 -6.25
C ILE A 71 0.37 6.73 -6.25
N SER A 72 -0.46 7.33 -7.08
CA SER A 72 -1.87 6.92 -7.17
C SER A 72 -1.99 5.49 -7.66
N VAL A 73 -1.27 5.15 -8.73
CA VAL A 73 -1.31 3.79 -9.28
C VAL A 73 -0.76 2.79 -8.27
N GLY A 74 0.34 3.13 -7.61
CA GLY A 74 0.93 2.26 -6.61
C GLY A 74 0.02 2.04 -5.42
N THR A 75 -0.67 3.08 -4.98
CA THR A 75 -1.61 2.96 -3.87
C THR A 75 -2.79 2.08 -4.23
N ILE A 76 -3.28 2.19 -5.46
CA ILE A 76 -4.35 1.30 -5.93
C ILE A 76 -3.87 -0.16 -5.90
N GLY A 77 -2.64 -0.39 -6.32
CA GLY A 77 -2.06 -1.73 -6.25
C GLY A 77 -1.98 -2.25 -4.81
N LEU A 78 -1.60 -1.39 -3.88
CA LEU A 78 -1.56 -1.75 -2.47
C LEU A 78 -2.95 -2.10 -1.94
N ILE A 79 -3.96 -1.31 -2.28
CA ILE A 79 -5.32 -1.57 -1.84
C ILE A 79 -5.80 -2.91 -2.39
N LYS A 80 -5.53 -3.19 -3.66
CA LYS A 80 -5.88 -4.48 -4.24
C LYS A 80 -5.17 -5.63 -3.52
N ALA A 81 -3.91 -5.43 -3.18
CA ALA A 81 -3.15 -6.45 -2.47
C ALA A 81 -3.79 -6.77 -1.12
N ILE A 82 -4.13 -5.74 -0.37
CA ILE A 82 -4.74 -5.92 0.94
C ILE A 82 -6.09 -6.62 0.81
N THR A 83 -6.86 -6.24 -0.19
CA THR A 83 -8.19 -6.81 -0.42
C THR A 83 -8.12 -8.30 -0.80
N THR A 84 -7.08 -8.70 -1.53
CA THR A 84 -6.97 -10.06 -2.04
C THR A 84 -5.99 -10.93 -1.27
N TYR A 85 -5.26 -10.37 -0.32
CA TYR A 85 -4.28 -11.12 0.44
C TYR A 85 -4.94 -12.17 1.32
N LYS A 86 -4.36 -13.38 1.33
CA LYS A 86 -4.86 -14.48 2.15
C LYS A 86 -3.76 -14.91 3.12
N PRO A 87 -3.91 -14.59 4.41
CA PRO A 87 -2.93 -15.02 5.41
C PRO A 87 -2.82 -16.54 5.45
N GLY A 88 -1.65 -17.02 5.83
CA GLY A 88 -1.44 -18.46 5.97
C GLY A 88 -1.01 -19.17 4.70
N LYS A 89 -0.80 -18.46 3.61
CA LYS A 89 -0.35 -19.06 2.36
C LYS A 89 1.17 -19.01 2.17
N GLY A 90 1.89 -18.67 3.22
CA GLY A 90 3.35 -18.67 3.17
C GLY A 90 3.99 -17.41 2.62
N THR A 91 3.22 -16.47 2.13
CA THR A 91 3.73 -15.20 1.62
C THR A 91 3.37 -14.08 2.59
N LYS A 92 4.34 -13.25 2.92
CA LYS A 92 4.08 -12.11 3.78
C LYS A 92 3.34 -11.02 3.02
N LEU A 93 2.52 -10.25 3.75
CA LEU A 93 1.76 -9.18 3.14
C LEU A 93 2.64 -8.20 2.38
N ALA A 94 3.77 -7.80 2.96
CA ALA A 94 4.66 -6.84 2.29
C ALA A 94 5.17 -7.37 0.95
N THR A 95 5.53 -8.65 0.89
CA THR A 95 6.00 -9.26 -0.34
C THR A 95 4.90 -9.31 -1.40
N TYR A 96 3.71 -9.72 -0.97
CA TYR A 96 2.57 -9.79 -1.87
C TYR A 96 2.18 -8.39 -2.37
N ALA A 97 2.15 -7.43 -1.45
CA ALA A 97 1.80 -6.05 -1.80
C ALA A 97 2.81 -5.46 -2.78
N ALA A 98 4.10 -5.73 -2.57
CA ALA A 98 5.12 -5.23 -3.49
C ALA A 98 4.89 -5.71 -4.91
N ARG A 99 4.53 -6.97 -5.08
CA ARG A 99 4.22 -7.50 -6.40
C ARG A 99 3.02 -6.82 -7.03
N CYS A 100 1.98 -6.61 -6.24
CA CYS A 100 0.76 -5.96 -6.75
C CYS A 100 1.04 -4.52 -7.15
N ILE A 101 1.85 -3.82 -6.37
CA ILE A 101 2.22 -2.44 -6.67
C ILE A 101 3.03 -2.39 -7.97
N ASP A 102 4.04 -3.25 -8.09
CA ASP A 102 4.83 -3.33 -9.31
C ASP A 102 3.96 -3.60 -10.52
N ASN A 103 3.08 -4.59 -10.41
CA ASN A 103 2.20 -4.95 -11.52
C ASN A 103 1.30 -3.79 -11.92
N SER A 104 0.75 -3.08 -10.94
CA SER A 104 -0.11 -1.94 -11.25
C SER A 104 0.63 -0.86 -12.01
N ILE A 105 1.87 -0.58 -11.62
CA ILE A 105 2.67 0.44 -12.29
C ILE A 105 3.05 -0.03 -13.69
N LEU A 106 3.45 -1.28 -13.84
CA LEU A 106 3.87 -1.81 -15.15
C LEU A 106 2.70 -1.83 -16.14
N ILE A 107 1.50 -2.15 -15.66
CA ILE A 107 0.33 -2.18 -16.53
C ILE A 107 -0.01 -0.80 -17.06
N GLN A 108 0.20 0.23 -16.25
CA GLN A 108 -0.12 1.60 -16.62
C GLN A 108 0.90 2.25 -17.57
N ARG A 109 2.00 1.59 -17.83
CA ARG A 109 2.99 2.11 -18.77
C ARG A 109 2.56 1.95 -20.23
#